data_8607409b480e0a49b1548a3c24a56b12
#
_entry.id   8607409b480e0a49b1548a3c24a56b12
#
_cell.length_a   1.000
_cell.length_b   1.000
_cell.length_c   1.000
_cell.angle_alpha   90.00
_cell.angle_beta   90.00
_cell.angle_gamma   90.00
#
_symmetry.space_group_name_H-M   'P 1'
#
loop_
_entity.id
_entity.type
_entity.pdbx_description
1 polymer ?
#
loop_
_entity_poly.entity_id
_entity_poly.type
_entity_poly.pdbx_seq_one_letter_code
_entity_poly.pdbx_strand_id
1 'polypeptide(L)'
;ETAIVLKEVQIRPGRINTRKDTVRYDLAQFASSKDVHIKDVLKKLPGVDVDENGQVKYKGKAIDHYFVEGMDVTGGRYNQINNNLSAKAAKSAEIMENYQSVKALKGKINSDEVALNLKLDPKARDQWIANGTLGTGWSENNKILWEGRLNALQLGKGKQSVYNYKT
;
A
#
# COMPACT_ATOMS: atom_id res chain seq x y z
N GLU A 1 2.37 0.97 56.25
CA GLU A 1 2.61 0.28 55.00
C GLU A 1 2.41 1.26 53.84
N THR A 2 3.51 1.57 53.15
CA THR A 2 3.50 2.53 52.06
C THR A 2 3.23 1.72 50.74
N ALA A 3 2.06 1.86 50.17
CA ALA A 3 1.73 1.24 48.91
C ALA A 3 2.53 1.91 47.77
N ILE A 4 3.38 1.15 47.10
CA ILE A 4 4.11 1.59 45.92
C ILE A 4 3.14 1.52 44.73
N VAL A 5 2.67 2.67 44.27
CA VAL A 5 1.88 2.77 43.03
C VAL A 5 2.83 2.57 41.86
N LEU A 6 2.75 1.41 41.24
CA LEU A 6 3.47 1.12 39.98
C LEU A 6 2.90 2.01 38.88
N LYS A 7 3.75 2.83 38.26
CA LYS A 7 3.37 3.58 37.04
C LYS A 7 3.00 2.57 35.94
N GLU A 8 1.83 2.77 35.37
CA GLU A 8 1.37 2.02 34.20
C GLU A 8 2.42 2.09 33.08
N VAL A 9 2.97 0.93 32.72
CA VAL A 9 3.91 0.82 31.59
C VAL A 9 3.08 0.83 30.30
N GLN A 10 2.98 1.98 29.65
CA GLN A 10 2.40 2.06 28.31
C GLN A 10 3.36 1.43 27.32
N ILE A 11 3.08 0.19 26.92
CA ILE A 11 3.79 -0.47 25.82
C ILE A 11 3.33 0.19 24.53
N ARG A 12 4.11 1.11 23.99
CA ARG A 12 3.88 1.64 22.63
C ARG A 12 4.26 0.54 21.64
N PRO A 13 3.36 0.15 20.74
CA PRO A 13 3.71 -0.82 19.70
C PRO A 13 4.90 -0.29 18.91
N GLY A 14 5.90 -1.13 18.69
CA GLY A 14 7.09 -0.76 17.92
C GLY A 14 6.71 -0.36 16.49
N ARG A 15 7.49 0.56 15.90
CA ARG A 15 7.30 1.00 14.50
C ARG A 15 7.36 -0.16 13.52
N ILE A 16 8.14 -1.18 13.86
CA ILE A 16 8.38 -2.38 13.07
C ILE A 16 8.21 -3.58 14.00
N ASN A 17 7.45 -4.56 13.55
CA ASN A 17 7.27 -5.82 14.26
C ASN A 17 7.60 -6.96 13.29
N THR A 18 8.62 -7.74 13.63
CA THR A 18 9.04 -8.89 12.82
C THR A 18 8.57 -10.17 13.49
N ARG A 19 7.89 -11.01 12.75
CA ARG A 19 7.40 -12.30 13.22
C ARG A 19 7.68 -13.38 12.16
N LYS A 20 8.70 -14.22 12.39
CA LYS A 20 9.20 -15.19 11.41
C LYS A 20 9.53 -14.48 10.08
N ASP A 21 8.88 -14.87 8.99
CA ASP A 21 9.09 -14.37 7.63
C ASP A 21 8.22 -13.14 7.31
N THR A 22 7.58 -12.54 8.30
CA THR A 22 6.70 -11.37 8.11
C THR A 22 7.21 -10.17 8.89
N VAL A 23 7.43 -9.09 8.17
CA VAL A 23 7.77 -7.78 8.74
C VAL A 23 6.53 -6.87 8.62
N ARG A 24 6.04 -6.39 9.75
CA ARG A 24 4.91 -5.48 9.81
C ARG A 24 5.37 -4.08 10.18
N TYR A 25 5.00 -3.12 9.35
CA TYR A 25 5.23 -1.70 9.55
C TYR A 25 3.93 -1.00 9.97
N ASP A 26 3.99 -0.21 11.04
CA ASP A 26 2.91 0.72 11.40
C ASP A 26 3.09 2.00 10.59
N LEU A 27 2.27 2.17 9.55
CA LEU A 27 2.43 3.26 8.59
C LEU A 27 2.22 4.64 9.20
N ALA A 28 1.40 4.75 10.26
CA ALA A 28 1.18 6.02 10.94
C ALA A 28 2.48 6.60 11.54
N GLN A 29 3.46 5.75 11.85
CA GLN A 29 4.73 6.18 12.44
C GLN A 29 5.78 6.57 11.39
N PHE A 30 5.54 6.29 10.12
CA PHE A 30 6.39 6.66 8.99
C PHE A 30 5.79 7.81 8.17
N ALA A 31 4.47 7.98 8.23
CA ALA A 31 3.76 9.02 7.52
C ALA A 31 4.07 10.42 8.06
N SER A 32 4.16 11.38 7.17
CA SER A 32 4.26 12.81 7.47
C SER A 32 3.09 13.59 6.86
N SER A 33 2.91 14.84 7.26
CA SER A 33 1.87 15.71 6.71
C SER A 33 2.05 16.01 5.20
N LYS A 34 3.24 15.78 4.68
CA LYS A 34 3.57 15.99 3.25
C LYS A 34 3.22 14.80 2.38
N ASP A 35 2.95 13.64 2.96
CA ASP A 35 2.64 12.43 2.21
C ASP A 35 1.19 12.46 1.75
N VAL A 36 1.00 12.45 0.45
CA VAL A 36 -0.31 12.49 -0.19
C VAL A 36 -0.79 11.07 -0.49
N HIS A 37 0.08 10.25 -1.07
CA HIS A 37 -0.24 8.91 -1.53
C HIS A 37 0.48 7.84 -0.72
N ILE A 38 -0.04 6.63 -0.75
CA ILE A 38 0.56 5.52 0.00
C ILE A 38 2.00 5.23 -0.45
N LYS A 39 2.34 5.44 -1.72
CA LYS A 39 3.70 5.30 -2.22
C LYS A 39 4.71 6.18 -1.47
N ASP A 40 4.30 7.37 -1.04
CA ASP A 40 5.18 8.32 -0.33
C ASP A 40 5.56 7.78 1.05
N VAL A 41 4.63 7.06 1.68
CA VAL A 41 4.88 6.39 2.97
C VAL A 41 5.69 5.11 2.77
N LEU A 42 5.35 4.31 1.76
CA LEU A 42 6.07 3.06 1.47
C LEU A 42 7.56 3.30 1.18
N LYS A 43 7.91 4.39 0.48
CA LYS A 43 9.31 4.80 0.22
C LYS A 43 10.14 5.03 1.49
N LYS A 44 9.49 5.29 2.62
CA LYS A 44 10.16 5.55 3.91
C LYS A 44 10.37 4.30 4.75
N LEU A 45 9.82 3.18 4.31
CA LEU A 45 9.94 1.93 5.04
C LEU A 45 11.32 1.31 4.81
N PRO A 46 12.02 0.88 5.86
CA PRO A 46 13.31 0.23 5.72
C PRO A 46 13.27 -0.99 4.78
N GLY A 47 14.14 -1.00 3.80
CA GLY A 47 14.26 -2.08 2.82
C GLY A 47 13.19 -2.06 1.71
N VAL A 48 12.32 -1.06 1.67
CA VAL A 48 11.29 -0.89 0.62
C VAL A 48 11.72 0.22 -0.32
N ASP A 49 11.72 -0.08 -1.62
CA ASP A 49 11.91 0.88 -2.70
C ASP A 49 10.62 0.97 -3.51
N VAL A 50 10.23 2.18 -3.88
CA VAL A 50 9.06 2.40 -4.75
C VAL A 50 9.46 3.33 -5.87
N ASP A 51 9.29 2.90 -7.10
CA ASP A 51 9.59 3.72 -8.28
C ASP A 51 8.49 4.77 -8.54
N GLU A 52 8.71 5.62 -9.55
CA GLU A 52 7.77 6.68 -9.92
C GLU A 52 6.43 6.13 -10.42
N ASN A 53 6.45 4.94 -11.01
CA ASN A 53 5.25 4.26 -11.51
C ASN A 53 4.43 3.61 -10.38
N GLY A 54 4.97 3.57 -9.16
CA GLY A 54 4.34 2.94 -8.00
C GLY A 54 4.62 1.44 -7.87
N GLN A 55 5.62 0.92 -8.59
CA GLN A 55 6.09 -0.45 -8.40
C GLN A 55 6.94 -0.55 -7.15
N VAL A 56 6.75 -1.62 -6.39
CA VAL A 56 7.41 -1.83 -5.11
C VAL A 56 8.45 -2.94 -5.22
N LYS A 57 9.61 -2.69 -4.59
CA LYS A 57 10.66 -3.68 -4.38
C LYS A 57 10.96 -3.78 -2.88
N TYR A 58 11.33 -4.95 -2.43
CA TYR A 58 11.78 -5.18 -1.06
C TYR A 58 13.15 -5.84 -1.06
N LYS A 59 14.14 -5.20 -0.42
CA LYS A 59 15.55 -5.64 -0.42
C LYS A 59 16.08 -5.93 -1.84
N GLY A 60 15.69 -5.09 -2.81
CA GLY A 60 16.08 -5.23 -4.21
C GLY A 60 15.26 -6.22 -5.04
N LYS A 61 14.41 -7.06 -4.43
CA LYS A 61 13.50 -7.99 -5.13
C LYS A 61 12.17 -7.30 -5.43
N ALA A 62 11.61 -7.50 -6.62
CA ALA A 62 10.25 -7.06 -6.94
C ALA A 62 9.23 -7.80 -6.06
N ILE A 63 8.12 -7.13 -5.76
CA ILE A 63 6.99 -7.78 -5.08
C ILE A 63 6.26 -8.66 -6.09
N ASP A 64 6.18 -9.97 -5.79
CA ASP A 64 5.50 -10.96 -6.63
C ASP A 64 3.99 -10.93 -6.39
N HIS A 65 3.57 -10.73 -5.14
CA HIS A 65 2.16 -10.68 -4.76
C HIS A 65 1.85 -9.42 -3.96
N TYR A 66 0.82 -8.71 -4.39
CA TYR A 66 0.34 -7.50 -3.72
C TYR A 66 -1.10 -7.69 -3.27
N PHE A 67 -1.33 -7.56 -1.97
CA PHE A 67 -2.65 -7.72 -1.36
C PHE A 67 -3.13 -6.42 -0.74
N VAL A 68 -4.43 -6.20 -0.78
CA VAL A 68 -5.10 -5.18 0.01
C VAL A 68 -6.20 -5.86 0.81
N GLU A 69 -6.14 -5.77 2.13
CA GLU A 69 -7.03 -6.48 3.06
C GLU A 69 -7.06 -8.00 2.81
N GLY A 70 -5.95 -8.56 2.30
CA GLY A 70 -5.81 -9.97 1.95
C GLY A 70 -6.41 -10.37 0.59
N MET A 71 -6.92 -9.42 -0.19
CA MET A 71 -7.34 -9.64 -1.57
C MET A 71 -6.17 -9.40 -2.51
N ASP A 72 -5.95 -10.32 -3.42
CA ASP A 72 -4.90 -10.22 -4.42
C ASP A 72 -5.23 -9.15 -5.47
N VAL A 73 -4.33 -8.19 -5.61
CA VAL A 73 -4.40 -7.10 -6.60
C VAL A 73 -3.18 -7.10 -7.51
N THR A 74 -2.43 -8.20 -7.53
CA THR A 74 -1.14 -8.34 -8.23
C THR A 74 -1.26 -8.11 -9.73
N GLY A 75 -2.39 -8.42 -10.34
CA GLY A 75 -2.62 -8.40 -11.79
C GLY A 75 -2.41 -7.05 -12.50
N GLY A 76 -1.33 -6.33 -12.19
CA GLY A 76 -0.85 -5.13 -12.86
C GLY A 76 -1.51 -3.81 -12.43
N ARG A 77 -2.35 -3.83 -11.39
CA ARG A 77 -3.11 -2.65 -10.94
C ARG A 77 -2.68 -2.09 -9.58
N TYR A 78 -1.79 -2.78 -8.86
CA TYR A 78 -1.37 -2.33 -7.53
C TYR A 78 -0.58 -1.00 -7.59
N ASN A 79 0.11 -0.73 -8.69
CA ASN A 79 0.77 0.55 -8.90
C ASN A 79 -0.22 1.71 -8.93
N GLN A 80 -1.42 1.51 -9.48
CA GLN A 80 -2.50 2.50 -9.44
C GLN A 80 -2.98 2.72 -8.01
N ILE A 81 -3.08 1.66 -7.21
CA ILE A 81 -3.41 1.76 -5.79
C ILE A 81 -2.36 2.60 -5.08
N ASN A 82 -1.07 2.31 -5.29
CA ASN A 82 0.02 3.05 -4.68
C ASN A 82 0.05 4.53 -5.06
N ASN A 83 -0.35 4.86 -6.29
CA ASN A 83 -0.38 6.23 -6.80
C ASN A 83 -1.64 7.02 -6.44
N ASN A 84 -2.74 6.35 -6.11
CA ASN A 84 -4.03 7.01 -5.90
C ASN A 84 -4.58 6.85 -4.49
N LEU A 85 -4.18 5.80 -3.75
CA LEU A 85 -4.62 5.61 -2.38
C LEU A 85 -3.99 6.66 -1.46
N SER A 86 -4.81 7.34 -0.65
CA SER A 86 -4.32 8.32 0.31
C SER A 86 -3.36 7.67 1.32
N ALA A 87 -2.30 8.37 1.68
CA ALA A 87 -1.34 7.97 2.71
C ALA A 87 -2.01 7.61 4.05
N LYS A 88 -3.13 8.28 4.38
CA LYS A 88 -3.90 8.07 5.62
C LYS A 88 -4.86 6.88 5.55
N ALA A 89 -5.10 6.35 4.35
CA ALA A 89 -6.05 5.25 4.17
C ALA A 89 -5.51 3.90 4.62
N ALA A 90 -4.18 3.73 4.69
CA ALA A 90 -3.56 2.49 5.14
C ALA A 90 -3.02 2.62 6.57
N LYS A 91 -3.32 1.61 7.39
CA LYS A 91 -2.89 1.52 8.78
C LYS A 91 -1.54 0.83 8.90
N SER A 92 -1.35 -0.28 8.20
CA SER A 92 -0.09 -1.04 8.25
C SER A 92 0.21 -1.72 6.92
N ALA A 93 1.50 -1.95 6.67
CA ALA A 93 2.00 -2.77 5.59
C ALA A 93 2.67 -4.01 6.19
N GLU A 94 2.33 -5.18 5.67
CA GLU A 94 2.92 -6.47 6.05
C GLU A 94 3.69 -6.99 4.85
N ILE A 95 5.00 -7.17 5.00
CA ILE A 95 5.85 -7.78 3.97
C ILE A 95 6.16 -9.21 4.41
N MET A 96 5.85 -10.14 3.56
CA MET A 96 6.06 -11.57 3.77
C MET A 96 7.18 -12.03 2.85
N GLU A 97 8.33 -12.36 3.43
CA GLU A 97 9.41 -13.06 2.74
C GLU A 97 9.07 -14.56 2.66
N ASN A 98 9.59 -15.25 1.67
CA ASN A 98 9.32 -16.68 1.44
C ASN A 98 7.80 -16.96 1.32
N TYR A 99 7.08 -16.06 0.64
CA TYR A 99 5.65 -16.22 0.48
C TYR A 99 5.33 -17.47 -0.31
N GLN A 100 4.35 -18.23 0.16
CA GLN A 100 3.89 -19.43 -0.51
C GLN A 100 2.38 -19.31 -0.76
N SER A 101 2.00 -19.25 -2.04
CA SER A 101 0.61 -19.14 -2.48
C SER A 101 -0.20 -20.39 -2.14
N VAL A 102 0.47 -21.57 -2.19
CA VAL A 102 -0.16 -22.86 -1.86
C VAL A 102 -0.01 -23.12 -0.37
N LYS A 103 -1.11 -23.03 0.37
CA LYS A 103 -1.14 -23.22 1.84
C LYS A 103 -0.55 -24.54 2.31
N ALA A 104 -0.72 -25.63 1.52
CA ALA A 104 -0.21 -26.96 1.86
C ALA A 104 1.33 -27.06 1.85
N LEU A 105 2.00 -26.15 1.12
CA LEU A 105 3.45 -26.11 0.97
C LEU A 105 4.11 -25.12 1.93
N LYS A 106 3.32 -24.30 2.63
CA LYS A 106 3.83 -23.30 3.56
C LYS A 106 4.65 -23.95 4.68
N GLY A 107 5.92 -23.53 4.79
CA GLY A 107 6.87 -24.07 5.77
C GLY A 107 7.48 -25.44 5.42
N LYS A 108 7.15 -26.01 4.26
CA LYS A 108 7.73 -27.26 3.75
C LYS A 108 8.71 -27.03 2.62
N ILE A 109 8.48 -25.99 1.81
CA ILE A 109 9.31 -25.61 0.68
C ILE A 109 9.64 -24.12 0.85
N ASN A 110 10.91 -23.78 0.67
CA ASN A 110 11.33 -22.39 0.62
C ASN A 110 10.86 -21.78 -0.71
N SER A 111 10.30 -20.59 -0.63
CA SER A 111 9.94 -19.78 -1.79
C SER A 111 10.77 -18.51 -1.79
N ASP A 112 11.18 -18.06 -2.95
CA ASP A 112 11.87 -16.77 -3.09
C ASP A 112 10.88 -15.60 -3.32
N GLU A 113 9.57 -15.91 -3.35
CA GLU A 113 8.53 -14.92 -3.60
C GLU A 113 8.35 -13.98 -2.41
N VAL A 114 8.12 -12.72 -2.72
CA VAL A 114 7.86 -11.67 -1.73
C VAL A 114 6.45 -11.16 -1.93
N ALA A 115 5.68 -11.11 -0.85
CA ALA A 115 4.34 -10.57 -0.86
C ALA A 115 4.22 -9.35 0.05
N LEU A 116 3.44 -8.37 -0.38
CA LEU A 116 3.08 -7.20 0.41
C LEU A 116 1.56 -7.18 0.61
N ASN A 117 1.12 -6.97 1.85
CA ASN A 117 -0.29 -6.83 2.19
C ASN A 117 -0.54 -5.51 2.91
N LEU A 118 -1.32 -4.63 2.29
CA LEU A 118 -1.78 -3.41 2.91
C LEU A 118 -3.04 -3.67 3.75
N LYS A 119 -3.01 -3.23 4.99
CA LYS A 119 -4.18 -3.16 5.87
C LYS A 119 -4.70 -1.74 5.90
N LEU A 120 -5.95 -1.57 5.53
CA LEU A 120 -6.59 -0.26 5.50
C LEU A 120 -7.05 0.16 6.91
N ASP A 121 -7.11 1.47 7.11
CA ASP A 121 -7.83 2.01 8.25
C ASP A 121 -9.32 1.66 8.12
N PRO A 122 -9.99 1.23 9.22
CA PRO A 122 -11.41 0.91 9.17
C PRO A 122 -12.30 2.03 8.60
N LYS A 123 -11.89 3.28 8.79
CA LYS A 123 -12.61 4.45 8.26
C LYS A 123 -12.45 4.65 6.75
N ALA A 124 -11.36 4.12 6.18
CA ALA A 124 -11.06 4.23 4.75
C ALA A 124 -11.59 3.05 3.94
N ARG A 125 -12.09 2.01 4.60
CA ARG A 125 -12.69 0.85 3.93
C ARG A 125 -14.01 1.23 3.28
N ASP A 126 -14.27 0.61 2.14
CA ASP A 126 -15.52 0.75 1.37
C ASP A 126 -15.79 2.17 0.85
N GLN A 127 -14.84 3.09 1.00
CA GLN A 127 -14.93 4.43 0.43
C GLN A 127 -14.51 4.46 -1.03
N TRP A 128 -15.17 5.29 -1.80
CA TRP A 128 -14.75 5.61 -3.16
C TRP A 128 -13.64 6.66 -3.12
N ILE A 129 -12.55 6.38 -3.80
CA ILE A 129 -11.45 7.30 -4.02
C ILE A 129 -11.43 7.59 -5.51
N ALA A 130 -11.65 8.82 -5.90
CA ALA A 130 -11.65 9.23 -7.29
C ALA A 130 -10.64 10.37 -7.50
N ASN A 131 -9.83 10.24 -8.56
CA ASN A 131 -8.88 11.26 -8.99
C ASN A 131 -9.13 11.57 -10.46
N GLY A 132 -9.28 12.85 -10.78
CA GLY A 132 -9.45 13.34 -12.14
C GLY A 132 -8.33 14.27 -12.54
N THR A 133 -7.86 14.15 -13.76
CA THR A 133 -6.90 15.07 -14.38
C THR A 133 -7.47 15.54 -15.72
N LEU A 134 -7.51 16.84 -15.93
CA LEU A 134 -7.86 17.46 -17.20
C LEU A 134 -6.65 18.23 -17.70
N GLY A 135 -6.26 17.96 -18.94
CA GLY A 135 -5.19 18.67 -19.64
C GLY A 135 -5.73 19.31 -20.91
N THR A 136 -5.31 20.54 -21.19
CA THR A 136 -5.57 21.21 -22.47
C THR A 136 -4.27 21.68 -23.07
N GLY A 137 -4.15 21.62 -24.39
CA GLY A 137 -2.98 22.05 -25.13
C GLY A 137 -3.36 22.58 -26.52
N TRP A 138 -2.40 23.19 -27.18
CA TRP A 138 -2.51 23.71 -28.53
C TRP A 138 -1.56 22.91 -29.42
N SER A 139 -2.04 22.48 -30.58
CA SER A 139 -1.21 21.88 -31.62
C SER A 139 -0.65 22.99 -32.53
N GLU A 140 0.46 22.72 -33.20
CA GLU A 140 1.05 23.61 -34.22
C GLU A 140 0.05 23.98 -35.34
N ASN A 141 -0.95 23.13 -35.57
CA ASN A 141 -2.04 23.39 -36.54
C ASN A 141 -3.25 24.12 -35.95
N ASN A 142 -3.07 24.86 -34.86
CA ASN A 142 -4.10 25.64 -34.18
C ASN A 142 -5.34 24.82 -33.72
N LYS A 143 -5.15 23.51 -33.50
CA LYS A 143 -6.19 22.66 -32.95
C LYS A 143 -6.05 22.58 -31.43
N ILE A 144 -7.16 22.72 -30.72
CA ILE A 144 -7.23 22.50 -29.27
C ILE A 144 -7.14 21.00 -29.03
N LEU A 145 -6.14 20.59 -28.24
CA LEU A 145 -5.99 19.24 -27.74
C LEU A 145 -6.50 19.23 -26.31
N TRP A 146 -7.24 18.21 -25.97
CA TRP A 146 -7.65 17.98 -24.58
C TRP A 146 -7.42 16.53 -24.19
N GLU A 147 -7.06 16.34 -22.94
CA GLU A 147 -6.88 15.03 -22.34
C GLU A 147 -7.65 14.97 -21.03
N GLY A 148 -8.44 13.93 -20.85
CA GLY A 148 -9.13 13.66 -19.60
C GLY A 148 -8.72 12.28 -19.07
N ARG A 149 -8.38 12.21 -17.79
CA ARG A 149 -8.15 10.96 -17.09
C ARG A 149 -9.01 10.94 -15.84
N LEU A 150 -9.74 9.86 -15.63
CA LEU A 150 -10.50 9.61 -14.42
C LEU A 150 -10.11 8.24 -13.88
N ASN A 151 -9.69 8.20 -12.62
CA ASN A 151 -9.46 6.96 -11.92
C ASN A 151 -10.39 6.93 -10.70
N ALA A 152 -11.14 5.86 -10.56
CA ALA A 152 -11.96 5.63 -9.39
C ALA A 152 -11.65 4.25 -8.80
N LEU A 153 -11.50 4.20 -7.48
CA LEU A 153 -11.06 3.06 -6.74
C LEU A 153 -11.95 2.87 -5.52
N GLN A 154 -12.45 1.66 -5.31
CA GLN A 154 -13.10 1.26 -4.08
C GLN A 154 -12.42 0.03 -3.54
N LEU A 155 -11.94 0.10 -2.30
CA LEU A 155 -11.26 -0.98 -1.61
C LEU A 155 -11.99 -1.29 -0.30
N GLY A 156 -12.37 -2.55 -0.11
CA GLY A 156 -13.04 -2.99 1.10
C GLY A 156 -12.80 -4.48 1.36
N LYS A 157 -13.32 -4.97 2.47
CA LYS A 157 -13.20 -6.38 2.84
C LYS A 157 -14.04 -7.24 1.89
N GLY A 158 -13.38 -7.94 0.97
CA GLY A 158 -14.03 -8.81 -0.01
C GLY A 158 -14.64 -8.07 -1.22
N LYS A 159 -14.41 -6.75 -1.35
CA LYS A 159 -14.86 -5.95 -2.49
C LYS A 159 -13.73 -5.05 -2.97
N GLN A 160 -13.48 -5.08 -4.26
CA GLN A 160 -12.61 -4.09 -4.90
C GLN A 160 -13.18 -3.75 -6.27
N SER A 161 -13.14 -2.48 -6.61
CA SER A 161 -13.52 -1.97 -7.92
C SER A 161 -12.49 -0.94 -8.35
N VAL A 162 -12.01 -1.06 -9.56
CA VAL A 162 -11.04 -0.12 -10.15
C VAL A 162 -11.58 0.29 -11.51
N TYR A 163 -11.84 1.56 -11.68
CA TYR A 163 -12.31 2.15 -12.94
C TYR A 163 -11.26 3.13 -13.43
N ASN A 164 -10.85 2.98 -14.68
CA ASN A 164 -9.94 3.90 -15.35
C ASN A 164 -10.57 4.34 -16.66
N TYR A 165 -10.63 5.63 -16.86
CA TYR A 165 -11.03 6.25 -18.10
C TYR A 165 -9.93 7.20 -18.58
N LYS A 166 -9.61 7.13 -19.86
CA LYS A 166 -8.67 8.03 -20.53
C LYS A 166 -9.25 8.34 -21.91
N THR A 167 -9.29 9.62 -22.27
CA THR A 167 -9.68 10.11 -23.60
C THR A 167 -8.54 10.90 -24.23
#